data_dbd53a0405dcc89a902625d2dea9c449
#
_entry.id   dbd53a0405dcc89a902625d2dea9c449
#
_cell.length_a   1.000
_cell.length_b   1.000
_cell.length_c   1.000
_cell.angle_alpha   90.00
_cell.angle_beta   90.00
_cell.angle_gamma   90.00
#
_symmetry.space_group_name_H-M   'P 1'
#
loop_
_entity.id
_entity.type
_entity.pdbx_description
1 polymer ?
#
loop_
_entity_poly.entity_id
_entity_poly.type
_entity_poly.pdbx_seq_one_letter_code
_entity_poly.pdbx_strand_id
1 'polypeptide(L)'
;MKSIEIALKRPFPVAKLHWRRGQGGSGELVYITSRDVMDRLDQVFGPAGWSNKDVWVGGRMVCELSCRMDGEWVTKSDGADDSQIEGAKGGLSDALKRAAVLWGIGRYLYYPGAFNSSKTPAPWATPEGYDKIMAEREGKSIDTWRVEYEVHAQDIRGPDTKRRK
;
A
#
# COMPACT_ATOMS: atom_id res chain seq x y z
N MET A 1 6.79 15.98 -6.77
CA MET A 1 5.55 15.80 -5.97
C MET A 1 4.54 14.88 -6.68
N LYS A 2 4.05 15.22 -7.88
CA LYS A 2 3.06 14.42 -8.62
C LYS A 2 3.49 12.96 -8.87
N SER A 3 4.74 12.70 -9.22
CA SER A 3 5.29 11.36 -9.44
C SER A 3 5.27 10.49 -8.17
N ILE A 4 5.59 11.08 -7.01
CA ILE A 4 5.53 10.41 -5.71
C ILE A 4 4.09 9.99 -5.39
N GLU A 5 3.12 10.87 -5.57
CA GLU A 5 1.71 10.55 -5.32
C GLU A 5 1.21 9.39 -6.21
N ILE A 6 1.57 9.41 -7.49
CA ILE A 6 1.21 8.36 -8.43
C ILE A 6 1.82 7.04 -8.00
N ALA A 7 3.10 7.04 -7.62
CA ALA A 7 3.80 5.87 -7.16
C ALA A 7 3.21 5.27 -5.87
N LEU A 8 2.87 6.11 -4.90
CA LEU A 8 2.25 5.68 -3.65
C LEU A 8 0.87 5.05 -3.87
N LYS A 9 0.07 5.62 -4.78
CA LYS A 9 -1.30 5.18 -5.08
C LYS A 9 -1.38 3.99 -6.03
N ARG A 10 -0.26 3.63 -6.69
CA ARG A 10 -0.26 2.55 -7.67
C ARG A 10 -0.68 1.22 -7.03
N PRO A 11 -1.65 0.49 -7.61
CA PRO A 11 -2.08 -0.80 -7.11
C PRO A 11 -0.93 -1.80 -6.97
N PHE A 12 -1.12 -2.77 -6.10
CA PHE A 12 -0.20 -3.90 -5.97
C PHE A 12 -0.55 -4.99 -6.99
N PRO A 13 0.43 -5.79 -7.44
CA PRO A 13 0.16 -6.98 -8.24
C PRO A 13 -0.83 -7.90 -7.52
N VAL A 14 -1.73 -8.52 -8.27
CA VAL A 14 -2.77 -9.41 -7.70
C VAL A 14 -2.15 -10.54 -6.86
N ALA A 15 -0.98 -11.03 -7.27
CA ALA A 15 -0.24 -12.07 -6.55
C ALA A 15 0.23 -11.65 -5.13
N LYS A 16 0.26 -10.35 -4.83
CA LYS A 16 0.59 -9.80 -3.50
C LYS A 16 -0.64 -9.65 -2.60
N LEU A 17 -1.83 -9.85 -3.12
CA LEU A 17 -3.07 -9.65 -2.39
C LEU A 17 -3.47 -10.91 -1.64
N HIS A 18 -3.91 -10.70 -0.41
CA HIS A 18 -4.42 -11.76 0.47
C HIS A 18 -5.90 -11.54 0.75
N TRP A 19 -6.59 -12.62 1.09
CA TRP A 19 -8.01 -12.59 1.39
C TRP A 19 -8.27 -13.22 2.76
N ARG A 20 -9.18 -12.62 3.51
CA ARG A 20 -9.65 -13.18 4.79
C ARG A 20 -11.15 -12.97 4.93
N ARG A 21 -11.81 -13.79 5.72
CA ARG A 21 -13.19 -13.53 6.11
C ARG A 21 -13.27 -12.30 6.98
N GLY A 22 -14.21 -11.42 6.66
CA GLY A 22 -14.58 -10.31 7.52
C GLY A 22 -15.38 -10.79 8.73
N GLN A 23 -15.37 -10.01 9.80
CA GLN A 23 -16.20 -10.28 10.97
C GLN A 23 -17.67 -9.90 10.71
N GLY A 24 -18.60 -10.56 11.41
CA GLY A 24 -20.01 -10.20 11.36
C GLY A 24 -20.70 -10.40 10.02
N GLY A 25 -20.23 -11.32 9.17
CA GLY A 25 -20.86 -11.60 7.87
C GLY A 25 -20.54 -10.61 6.76
N SER A 26 -19.53 -9.74 6.95
CA SER A 26 -19.09 -8.72 5.98
C SER A 26 -18.41 -9.28 4.70
N GLY A 27 -18.47 -10.59 4.46
CA GLY A 27 -17.86 -11.22 3.30
C GLY A 27 -16.36 -11.39 3.40
N GLU A 28 -15.69 -11.49 2.25
CA GLU A 28 -14.23 -11.59 2.18
C GLU A 28 -13.60 -10.19 2.02
N LEU A 29 -12.54 -9.95 2.77
CA LEU A 29 -11.77 -8.73 2.75
C LEU A 29 -10.41 -8.98 2.09
N VAL A 30 -10.05 -8.13 1.15
CA VAL A 30 -8.72 -8.11 0.52
C VAL A 30 -7.78 -7.26 1.35
N TYR A 31 -6.52 -7.67 1.46
CA TYR A 31 -5.50 -6.89 2.18
C TYR A 31 -4.09 -7.13 1.63
N ILE A 32 -3.19 -6.22 1.97
CA ILE A 32 -1.74 -6.32 1.79
C ILE A 32 -1.06 -6.48 3.14
N THR A 33 0.17 -6.97 3.14
CA THR A 33 0.96 -7.12 4.37
C THR A 33 1.67 -5.81 4.72
N SER A 34 2.14 -5.69 5.97
CA SER A 34 3.00 -4.56 6.37
C SER A 34 4.33 -4.55 5.61
N ARG A 35 4.83 -5.72 5.18
CA ARG A 35 6.03 -5.82 4.34
C ARG A 35 5.82 -5.21 2.96
N ASP A 36 4.65 -5.43 2.35
CA ASP A 36 4.30 -4.80 1.06
C ASP A 36 4.27 -3.27 1.19
N VAL A 37 3.81 -2.76 2.34
CA VAL A 37 3.85 -1.32 2.64
C VAL A 37 5.28 -0.82 2.74
N MET A 38 6.15 -1.51 3.49
CA MET A 38 7.56 -1.15 3.64
C MET A 38 8.29 -1.19 2.29
N ASP A 39 8.08 -2.24 1.49
CA ASP A 39 8.63 -2.36 0.13
C ASP A 39 8.23 -1.16 -0.74
N ARG A 40 6.97 -0.71 -0.65
CA ARG A 40 6.48 0.45 -1.40
C ARG A 40 7.13 1.75 -0.91
N LEU A 41 7.30 1.92 0.39
CA LEU A 41 7.96 3.08 0.97
C LEU A 41 9.44 3.14 0.56
N ASP A 42 10.13 2.01 0.61
CA ASP A 42 11.51 1.90 0.15
C ASP A 42 11.64 2.19 -1.35
N GLN A 43 10.72 1.68 -2.16
CA GLN A 43 10.68 1.94 -3.59
C GLN A 43 10.53 3.42 -3.91
N VAL A 44 9.67 4.13 -3.18
CA VAL A 44 9.33 5.53 -3.48
C VAL A 44 10.32 6.52 -2.87
N PHE A 45 10.74 6.27 -1.64
CA PHE A 45 11.54 7.22 -0.86
C PHE A 45 12.97 6.75 -0.59
N GLY A 46 13.28 5.49 -0.87
CA GLY A 46 14.48 4.83 -0.38
C GLY A 46 14.42 4.55 1.13
N PRO A 47 15.29 3.66 1.64
CA PRO A 47 15.23 3.21 3.04
C PRO A 47 15.50 4.31 4.07
N ALA A 48 16.11 5.43 3.67
CA ALA A 48 16.37 6.60 4.53
C ALA A 48 15.35 7.74 4.32
N GLY A 49 14.39 7.57 3.41
CA GLY A 49 13.42 8.61 3.06
C GLY A 49 12.08 8.48 3.78
N TRP A 50 11.94 7.49 4.64
CA TRP A 50 10.75 7.30 5.48
C TRP A 50 11.13 6.74 6.84
N SER A 51 10.26 6.92 7.81
CA SER A 51 10.38 6.33 9.15
C SER A 51 9.01 6.17 9.78
N ASN A 52 8.89 5.26 10.73
CA ASN A 52 7.71 5.13 11.56
C ASN A 52 8.07 5.20 13.04
N LYS A 53 7.16 5.72 13.83
CA LYS A 53 7.20 5.70 15.28
C LYS A 53 5.87 5.20 15.79
N ASP A 54 5.90 4.17 16.59
CA ASP A 54 4.70 3.62 17.18
C ASP A 54 4.55 4.13 18.59
N VAL A 55 3.38 4.70 18.89
CA VAL A 55 3.04 5.29 20.18
C VAL A 55 1.73 4.72 20.69
N TRP A 56 1.64 4.54 22.01
CA TRP A 56 0.43 4.09 22.66
C TRP A 56 -0.39 5.29 23.09
N VAL A 57 -1.59 5.44 22.52
CA VAL A 57 -2.48 6.58 22.77
C VAL A 57 -3.88 6.08 23.12
N GLY A 58 -4.33 6.34 24.34
CA GLY A 58 -5.72 6.03 24.75
C GLY A 58 -6.10 4.55 24.60
N GLY A 59 -5.16 3.63 24.87
CA GLY A 59 -5.39 2.20 24.71
C GLY A 59 -5.19 1.68 23.28
N ARG A 60 -4.77 2.52 22.34
CA ARG A 60 -4.55 2.16 20.92
C ARG A 60 -3.09 2.30 20.52
N MET A 61 -2.65 1.39 19.65
CA MET A 61 -1.38 1.55 18.96
C MET A 61 -1.57 2.51 17.79
N VAL A 62 -0.84 3.62 17.79
CA VAL A 62 -0.82 4.63 16.73
C VAL A 62 0.53 4.62 16.04
N CYS A 63 0.54 4.54 14.73
CA CYS A 63 1.74 4.69 13.91
C CYS A 63 1.83 6.13 13.37
N GLU A 64 2.89 6.82 13.71
CA GLU A 64 3.31 8.08 13.12
C GLU A 64 4.23 7.75 11.94
N LEU A 65 3.69 7.74 10.72
CA LEU A 65 4.44 7.44 9.51
C LEU A 65 4.92 8.73 8.86
N SER A 66 6.23 8.93 8.85
CA SER A 66 6.90 10.11 8.29
C SER A 66 7.56 9.77 6.97
N CYS A 67 7.37 10.63 5.97
CA CYS A 67 8.02 10.53 4.67
C CYS A 67 8.66 11.87 4.29
N ARG A 68 9.76 11.81 3.55
CA ARG A 68 10.50 12.99 3.12
C ARG A 68 9.92 13.52 1.81
N MET A 69 9.26 14.67 1.86
CA MET A 69 8.63 15.34 0.73
C MET A 69 9.35 16.65 0.45
N ASP A 70 9.95 16.79 -0.73
CA ASP A 70 10.67 18.01 -1.15
C ASP A 70 11.71 18.51 -0.10
N GLY A 71 12.38 17.57 0.56
CA GLY A 71 13.38 17.87 1.59
C GLY A 71 12.85 17.97 3.01
N GLU A 72 11.54 18.11 3.19
CA GLU A 72 10.87 18.24 4.48
C GLU A 72 10.27 16.91 4.95
N TRP A 73 10.27 16.69 6.27
CA TRP A 73 9.58 15.55 6.86
C TRP A 73 8.11 15.87 7.08
N VAL A 74 7.26 15.08 6.47
CA VAL A 74 5.80 15.14 6.65
C VAL A 74 5.34 13.89 7.37
N THR A 75 4.55 14.05 8.43
CA THR A 75 4.03 12.93 9.24
C THR A 75 2.53 12.83 9.11
N LYS A 76 2.04 11.61 8.92
CA LYS A 76 0.62 11.26 9.00
C LYS A 76 0.46 10.10 9.98
N SER A 77 -0.57 10.15 10.81
CA SER A 77 -0.75 9.19 11.89
C SER A 77 -2.12 8.54 11.82
N ASP A 78 -2.17 7.24 12.05
CA ASP A 78 -3.42 6.51 12.25
C ASP A 78 -3.18 5.37 13.22
N GLY A 79 -4.24 4.93 13.90
CA GLY A 79 -4.22 3.91 14.93
C GLY A 79 -4.99 2.66 14.55
N ALA A 80 -4.52 1.52 15.04
CA ALA A 80 -5.30 0.29 15.02
C ALA A 80 -6.43 0.37 16.04
N ASP A 81 -7.61 -0.12 15.67
CA ASP A 81 -8.69 -0.28 16.64
C ASP A 81 -8.31 -1.32 17.71
N ASP A 82 -8.85 -1.16 18.92
CA ASP A 82 -8.75 -2.12 20.05
C ASP A 82 -9.43 -3.45 19.71
N SER A 83 -9.09 -4.06 18.60
CA SER A 83 -9.51 -5.41 18.37
C SER A 83 -8.76 -6.29 19.36
N GLN A 84 -9.48 -6.93 20.25
CA GLN A 84 -9.06 -7.92 21.24
C GLN A 84 -8.27 -9.10 20.64
N ILE A 85 -7.77 -8.97 19.44
CA ILE A 85 -7.23 -10.05 18.63
C ILE A 85 -5.78 -9.79 18.35
N GLU A 86 -4.97 -10.64 18.94
CA GLU A 86 -3.56 -10.81 18.69
C GLU A 86 -2.67 -9.68 19.20
N GLY A 87 -2.15 -9.88 20.36
CA GLY A 87 -1.05 -9.17 21.04
C GLY A 87 -0.30 -8.06 20.29
N ALA A 88 0.57 -7.36 20.97
CA ALA A 88 1.32 -6.19 20.50
C ALA A 88 1.85 -6.24 19.04
N LYS A 89 2.17 -7.43 18.51
CA LYS A 89 2.64 -7.61 17.13
C LYS A 89 1.58 -7.32 16.06
N GLY A 90 0.33 -7.69 16.28
CA GLY A 90 -0.77 -7.42 15.35
C GLY A 90 -1.08 -5.92 15.29
N GLY A 91 -1.10 -5.26 16.44
CA GLY A 91 -1.36 -3.83 16.56
C GLY A 91 -0.37 -2.96 15.78
N LEU A 92 0.94 -3.27 15.87
CA LEU A 92 1.99 -2.54 15.14
C LEU A 92 1.82 -2.66 13.62
N SER A 93 1.60 -3.87 13.12
CA SER A 93 1.39 -4.12 11.69
C SER A 93 0.13 -3.44 11.16
N ASP A 94 -0.95 -3.46 11.93
CA ASP A 94 -2.21 -2.83 11.54
C ASP A 94 -2.10 -1.30 11.58
N ALA A 95 -1.48 -0.73 12.61
CA ALA A 95 -1.27 0.71 12.70
C ALA A 95 -0.43 1.25 11.52
N LEU A 96 0.65 0.56 11.13
CA LEU A 96 1.45 0.92 9.96
C LEU A 96 0.62 0.88 8.67
N LYS A 97 -0.15 -0.18 8.44
CA LYS A 97 -1.02 -0.29 7.25
C LYS A 97 -2.07 0.81 7.19
N ARG A 98 -2.67 1.16 8.31
CA ARG A 98 -3.65 2.26 8.39
C ARG A 98 -3.00 3.61 8.13
N ALA A 99 -1.86 3.91 8.72
CA ALA A 99 -1.09 5.13 8.45
C ALA A 99 -0.68 5.22 6.97
N ALA A 100 -0.30 4.10 6.35
CA ALA A 100 0.06 4.02 4.94
C ALA A 100 -1.11 4.37 4.00
N VAL A 101 -2.35 4.05 4.37
CA VAL A 101 -3.55 4.45 3.61
C VAL A 101 -3.69 5.97 3.52
N LEU A 102 -3.28 6.71 4.54
CA LEU A 102 -3.25 8.18 4.51
C LEU A 102 -2.27 8.72 3.47
N TRP A 103 -1.22 7.97 3.16
CA TRP A 103 -0.25 8.25 2.10
C TRP A 103 -0.72 7.76 0.71
N GLY A 104 -1.81 7.01 0.63
CA GLY A 104 -2.36 6.45 -0.60
C GLY A 104 -2.00 4.98 -0.85
N ILE A 105 -1.09 4.40 -0.06
CA ILE A 105 -0.64 3.00 -0.22
C ILE A 105 -1.79 2.06 0.14
N GLY A 106 -2.20 1.22 -0.81
CA GLY A 106 -3.29 0.26 -0.62
C GLY A 106 -4.69 0.87 -0.47
N ARG A 107 -4.83 2.20 -0.60
CA ARG A 107 -6.13 2.89 -0.43
C ARG A 107 -7.18 2.38 -1.41
N TYR A 108 -6.80 2.01 -2.62
CA TYR A 108 -7.72 1.49 -3.65
C TYR A 108 -8.47 0.22 -3.22
N LEU A 109 -7.93 -0.55 -2.28
CA LEU A 109 -8.56 -1.77 -1.76
C LEU A 109 -9.89 -1.49 -1.02
N TYR A 110 -10.08 -0.26 -0.56
CA TYR A 110 -11.30 0.18 0.13
C TYR A 110 -12.34 0.79 -0.81
N TYR A 111 -12.03 0.96 -2.10
CA TYR A 111 -12.98 1.55 -3.04
C TYR A 111 -14.00 0.51 -3.52
N PRO A 112 -15.29 0.86 -3.54
CA PRO A 112 -16.32 -0.01 -4.10
C PRO A 112 -15.98 -0.39 -5.54
N GLY A 113 -16.17 -1.67 -5.87
CA GLY A 113 -15.91 -2.18 -7.21
C GLY A 113 -14.45 -2.45 -7.55
N ALA A 114 -13.52 -2.34 -6.58
CA ALA A 114 -12.13 -2.72 -6.80
C ALA A 114 -11.99 -4.20 -7.17
N PHE A 115 -12.86 -5.05 -6.62
CA PHE A 115 -12.93 -6.48 -6.91
C PHE A 115 -14.39 -6.92 -7.02
N ASN A 116 -14.65 -7.85 -7.94
CA ASN A 116 -15.95 -8.51 -8.03
C ASN A 116 -16.04 -9.72 -7.07
N SER A 117 -17.19 -10.38 -7.05
CA SER A 117 -17.45 -11.56 -6.22
C SER A 117 -16.51 -12.74 -6.51
N SER A 118 -15.93 -12.80 -7.70
CA SER A 118 -14.94 -13.82 -8.11
C SER A 118 -13.50 -13.39 -7.81
N LYS A 119 -13.30 -12.32 -7.02
CA LYS A 119 -11.99 -11.75 -6.68
C LYS A 119 -11.20 -11.23 -7.88
N THR A 120 -11.88 -10.95 -9.00
CA THR A 120 -11.26 -10.36 -10.18
C THR A 120 -11.16 -8.84 -9.98
N PRO A 121 -9.97 -8.23 -10.13
CA PRO A 121 -9.80 -6.80 -9.98
C PRO A 121 -10.42 -6.03 -11.14
N ALA A 122 -10.95 -4.85 -10.86
CA ALA A 122 -11.23 -3.87 -11.89
C ALA A 122 -9.94 -3.44 -12.60
N PRO A 123 -9.99 -2.99 -13.88
CA PRO A 123 -8.79 -2.54 -14.59
C PRO A 123 -7.96 -1.52 -13.81
N TRP A 124 -8.60 -0.53 -13.21
CA TRP A 124 -7.94 0.51 -12.41
C TRP A 124 -7.34 0.01 -11.08
N ALA A 125 -7.73 -1.18 -10.64
CA ALA A 125 -7.21 -1.82 -9.43
C ALA A 125 -6.03 -2.77 -9.71
N THR A 126 -5.48 -2.73 -10.92
CA THR A 126 -4.25 -3.45 -11.31
C THR A 126 -3.14 -2.46 -11.63
N PRO A 127 -1.86 -2.83 -11.47
CA PRO A 127 -0.76 -1.95 -11.84
C PRO A 127 -0.81 -1.53 -13.32
N GLU A 128 -1.06 -2.48 -14.23
CA GLU A 128 -1.08 -2.26 -15.67
C GLU A 128 -2.23 -1.34 -16.08
N GLY A 129 -3.43 -1.59 -15.56
CA GLY A 129 -4.60 -0.77 -15.87
C GLY A 129 -4.49 0.63 -15.27
N TYR A 130 -3.92 0.76 -14.07
CA TYR A 130 -3.63 2.05 -13.46
C TYR A 130 -2.64 2.85 -14.31
N ASP A 131 -1.51 2.24 -14.72
CA ASP A 131 -0.51 2.87 -15.57
C ASP A 131 -1.12 3.38 -16.88
N LYS A 132 -1.97 2.57 -17.52
CA LYS A 132 -2.67 2.94 -18.74
C LYS A 132 -3.57 4.15 -18.54
N ILE A 133 -4.40 4.14 -17.51
CA ILE A 133 -5.32 5.25 -17.20
C ILE A 133 -4.54 6.54 -16.91
N MET A 134 -3.44 6.44 -16.18
CA MET A 134 -2.63 7.61 -15.86
C MET A 134 -1.91 8.16 -17.09
N ALA A 135 -1.39 7.30 -17.96
CA ALA A 135 -0.81 7.70 -19.24
C ALA A 135 -1.83 8.42 -20.14
N GLU A 136 -3.03 7.85 -20.28
CA GLU A 136 -4.13 8.44 -21.05
C GLU A 136 -4.53 9.83 -20.51
N ARG A 137 -4.63 9.98 -19.19
CA ARG A 137 -4.95 11.27 -18.55
C ARG A 137 -3.91 12.36 -18.83
N GLU A 138 -2.67 11.97 -19.10
CA GLU A 138 -1.57 12.87 -19.41
C GLU A 138 -1.31 13.01 -20.91
N GLY A 139 -2.12 12.35 -21.75
CA GLY A 139 -1.96 12.37 -23.21
C GLY A 139 -0.65 11.74 -23.67
N LYS A 140 -0.12 10.75 -22.94
CA LYS A 140 1.16 10.09 -23.20
C LYS A 140 0.95 8.64 -23.60
N SER A 141 1.92 8.07 -24.33
CA SER A 141 1.99 6.63 -24.47
C SER A 141 2.33 5.99 -23.12
N ILE A 142 1.94 4.74 -22.92
CA ILE A 142 2.23 4.03 -21.67
C ILE A 142 3.75 3.90 -21.43
N ASP A 143 4.53 3.71 -22.49
CA ASP A 143 5.98 3.58 -22.37
C ASP A 143 6.63 4.91 -21.99
N THR A 144 6.22 6.01 -22.63
CA THR A 144 6.67 7.36 -22.27
C THR A 144 6.31 7.68 -20.82
N TRP A 145 5.07 7.36 -20.44
CA TRP A 145 4.60 7.61 -19.07
C TRP A 145 5.41 6.80 -18.04
N ARG A 146 5.70 5.52 -18.32
CA ARG A 146 6.51 4.67 -17.44
C ARG A 146 7.94 5.17 -17.27
N VAL A 147 8.56 5.66 -18.33
CA VAL A 147 9.91 6.24 -18.25
C VAL A 147 9.94 7.49 -17.40
N GLU A 148 8.97 8.40 -17.56
CA GLU A 148 8.93 9.66 -16.83
C GLU A 148 8.51 9.51 -15.36
N TYR A 149 7.66 8.57 -15.11
CA TYR A 149 7.15 8.27 -13.76
C TYR A 149 7.72 6.95 -13.24
N GLU A 150 8.91 6.57 -13.72
CA GLU A 150 9.55 5.36 -13.24
C GLU A 150 9.46 5.30 -11.71
N VAL A 151 8.31 4.88 -11.27
CA VAL A 151 8.23 3.95 -10.20
C VAL A 151 9.13 2.85 -10.69
N HIS A 152 10.38 2.76 -10.19
CA HIS A 152 11.22 1.63 -10.52
C HIS A 152 10.37 0.40 -10.39
N ALA A 153 9.77 -0.02 -11.50
CA ALA A 153 9.07 -1.27 -11.63
C ALA A 153 10.12 -2.38 -11.69
N GLN A 154 11.15 -2.22 -10.91
CA GLN A 154 11.82 -3.34 -10.35
C GLN A 154 10.73 -3.98 -9.52
N ASP A 155 10.01 -4.84 -10.22
CA ASP A 155 9.40 -5.99 -9.65
C ASP A 155 10.30 -6.37 -8.48
N ILE A 156 9.96 -5.90 -7.26
CA ILE A 156 10.56 -6.44 -6.07
C ILE A 156 9.96 -7.84 -6.01
N ARG A 157 10.47 -8.69 -6.87
CA ARG A 157 10.45 -10.10 -6.66
C ARG A 157 11.27 -10.26 -5.40
N GLY A 158 10.58 -10.27 -4.30
CA GLY A 158 11.19 -10.77 -3.10
C GLY A 158 11.92 -12.06 -3.50
N PRO A 159 13.08 -12.36 -2.92
CA PRO A 159 13.87 -13.50 -3.32
C PRO A 159 12.91 -14.67 -3.45
N ASP A 160 12.91 -15.27 -4.63
CA ASP A 160 12.11 -16.42 -4.98
C ASP A 160 12.30 -17.46 -3.86
N THR A 161 11.38 -17.48 -2.91
CA THR A 161 11.38 -18.48 -1.86
C THR A 161 10.97 -19.77 -2.53
N LYS A 162 11.87 -20.31 -3.36
CA LYS A 162 11.82 -21.70 -3.75
C LYS A 162 11.68 -22.47 -2.47
N ARG A 163 10.50 -22.99 -2.27
CA ARG A 163 10.13 -23.95 -1.25
C ARG A 163 11.34 -24.80 -0.90
N ARG A 164 11.84 -24.65 0.32
CA ARG A 164 12.58 -25.75 0.94
C ARG A 164 11.59 -26.89 1.10
N LYS A 165 11.81 -27.93 0.34
CA LYS A 165 11.19 -29.25 0.54
C LYS A 165 11.57 -29.78 1.91
#